data_1c27400318c081ce8d645edcf5d0c040
#
_entry.id   1c27400318c081ce8d645edcf5d0c040
#
_cell.length_a   1.000
_cell.length_b   1.000
_cell.length_c   1.000
_cell.angle_alpha   90.00
_cell.angle_beta   90.00
_cell.angle_gamma   90.00
#
_symmetry.space_group_name_H-M   'P 1'
#
loop_
_entity.id
_entity.type
_entity.pdbx_description
1 polymer ?
#
loop_
_entity_poly.entity_id
_entity_poly.type
_entity_poly.pdbx_seq_one_letter_code
_entity_poly.pdbx_strand_id
1 'polypeptide(L)'
;MKLGILGTGMIVREFLPWLAGPDCPFTVQALCSTQRSAPVADEMCEQYGIPQHTTNYFELLQWVDVIYLAVPNLQHYRYAKVALEAGK
;
A
#
# COMPACT_ATOMS: atom_id res chain seq x y z
N MET A 1 -1.45 0.36 -14.26
CA MET A 1 -2.40 0.44 -13.14
C MET A 1 -1.71 0.95 -11.88
N LYS A 2 -2.36 1.84 -11.18
CA LYS A 2 -1.83 2.40 -9.95
C LYS A 2 -2.12 1.48 -8.78
N LEU A 3 -1.08 1.05 -8.07
CA LEU A 3 -1.17 0.13 -6.94
C LEU A 3 -1.00 0.89 -5.62
N GLY A 4 -1.88 0.63 -4.68
CA GLY A 4 -1.74 1.09 -3.31
C GLY A 4 -1.41 -0.08 -2.41
N ILE A 5 -0.56 0.16 -1.42
CA ILE A 5 -0.16 -0.86 -0.45
C ILE A 5 -0.62 -0.44 0.94
N LEU A 6 -1.34 -1.32 1.62
CA LEU A 6 -1.73 -1.11 3.00
C LEU A 6 -0.84 -1.98 3.89
N GLY A 7 0.02 -1.33 4.68
CA GLY A 7 0.91 -2.00 5.61
C GLY A 7 2.38 -1.72 5.32
N THR A 8 3.22 -1.96 6.34
CA THR A 8 4.67 -1.74 6.26
C THR A 8 5.46 -2.92 6.83
N GLY A 9 4.80 -4.08 6.97
CA GLY A 9 5.41 -5.25 7.59
C GLY A 9 6.50 -5.90 6.76
N MET A 10 7.04 -7.01 7.28
CA MET A 10 8.14 -7.74 6.65
C MET A 10 7.80 -8.21 5.23
N ILE A 11 6.57 -8.67 5.00
CA ILE A 11 6.13 -9.14 3.69
C ILE A 11 6.20 -8.01 2.66
N VAL A 12 5.79 -6.82 3.06
CA VAL A 12 5.85 -5.65 2.17
C VAL A 12 7.30 -5.35 1.79
N ARG A 13 8.21 -5.41 2.76
CA ARG A 13 9.64 -5.16 2.51
C ARG A 13 10.24 -6.18 1.55
N GLU A 14 9.77 -7.43 1.60
CA GLU A 14 10.25 -8.47 0.70
C GLU A 14 9.74 -8.28 -0.73
N PHE A 15 8.48 -7.86 -0.88
CA PHE A 15 7.86 -7.71 -2.19
C PHE A 15 8.11 -6.34 -2.85
N LEU A 16 8.40 -5.32 -2.06
CA LEU A 16 8.53 -3.96 -2.59
C LEU A 16 9.62 -3.82 -3.66
N PRO A 17 10.81 -4.44 -3.51
CA PRO A 17 11.82 -4.37 -4.56
C PRO A 17 11.32 -4.92 -5.90
N TRP A 18 10.52 -5.99 -5.87
CA TRP A 18 9.94 -6.56 -7.08
C TRP A 18 8.84 -5.66 -7.64
N LEU A 19 7.97 -5.15 -6.77
CA LEU A 19 6.86 -4.27 -7.19
C LEU A 19 7.36 -2.97 -7.79
N ALA A 20 8.50 -2.48 -7.31
CA ALA A 20 9.12 -1.26 -7.84
C ALA A 20 10.00 -1.52 -9.05
N GLY A 21 10.17 -2.79 -9.45
CA GLY A 21 11.04 -3.18 -10.54
C GLY A 21 10.37 -3.03 -11.91
N PRO A 22 11.18 -3.12 -12.99
CA PRO A 22 10.68 -2.91 -14.36
C PRO A 22 9.74 -3.99 -14.87
N ASP A 23 9.76 -5.18 -14.27
CA ASP A 23 8.93 -6.30 -14.70
C ASP A 23 7.53 -6.29 -14.09
N CYS A 24 7.28 -5.41 -13.14
CA CYS A 24 5.97 -5.32 -12.49
C CYS A 24 4.98 -4.56 -13.37
N PRO A 25 3.79 -5.13 -13.65
CA PRO A 25 2.77 -4.44 -14.46
C PRO A 25 2.08 -3.30 -13.74
N PHE A 26 2.30 -3.17 -12.42
CA PHE A 26 1.69 -2.12 -11.62
C PHE A 26 2.70 -1.02 -11.30
N THR A 27 2.20 0.21 -11.19
CA THR A 27 2.98 1.32 -10.67
C THR A 27 2.58 1.52 -9.20
N VAL A 28 3.54 1.41 -8.28
CA VAL A 28 3.27 1.65 -6.86
C VAL A 28 3.08 3.15 -6.65
N GLN A 29 1.84 3.55 -6.45
CA GLN A 29 1.47 4.97 -6.35
C GLN A 29 1.50 5.48 -4.92
N ALA A 30 1.08 4.67 -3.96
CA ALA A 30 0.91 5.12 -2.59
C ALA A 30 1.09 4.01 -1.58
N LEU A 31 1.50 4.36 -0.39
CA LEU A 31 1.67 3.48 0.75
C LEU A 31 0.81 4.00 1.90
N CYS A 32 0.02 3.14 2.50
CA CYS A 32 -0.78 3.49 3.66
C CYS A 32 -0.25 2.76 4.90
N SER A 33 -0.08 3.48 5.99
CA SER A 33 0.40 2.95 7.26
C SER A 33 -0.45 3.47 8.41
N THR A 34 -0.23 2.91 9.61
CA THR A 34 -0.73 3.52 10.83
C THR A 34 0.12 4.73 11.16
N GLN A 35 -0.37 5.61 12.06
CA GLN A 35 0.43 6.74 12.52
C GLN A 35 1.71 6.26 13.21
N ARG A 36 1.64 5.13 13.90
CA ARG A 36 2.79 4.54 14.58
C ARG A 36 3.89 4.13 13.58
N SER A 37 3.49 3.65 12.41
CA SER A 37 4.41 3.17 11.38
C SER A 37 4.74 4.24 10.33
N ALA A 38 4.22 5.45 10.49
CA ALA A 38 4.41 6.52 9.50
C ALA A 38 5.89 6.80 9.19
N PRO A 39 6.81 6.88 10.17
CA PRO A 39 8.22 7.11 9.87
C PRO A 39 8.83 6.00 9.00
N VAL A 40 8.44 4.75 9.24
CA VAL A 40 8.92 3.61 8.44
C VAL A 40 8.35 3.71 7.01
N ALA A 41 7.09 4.08 6.88
CA ALA A 41 6.46 4.23 5.58
C ALA A 41 7.10 5.36 4.77
N ASP A 42 7.41 6.48 5.41
CA ASP A 42 8.10 7.59 4.74
C ASP A 42 9.46 7.16 4.20
N GLU A 43 10.21 6.40 4.99
CA GLU A 43 11.51 5.85 4.60
C GLU A 43 11.36 4.93 3.40
N MET A 44 10.36 4.05 3.41
CA MET A 44 10.09 3.13 2.31
C MET A 44 9.71 3.89 1.04
N CYS A 45 8.92 4.94 1.16
CA CYS A 45 8.56 5.76 0.01
C CYS A 45 9.78 6.43 -0.62
N GLU A 46 10.69 6.94 0.19
CA GLU A 46 11.95 7.51 -0.29
C GLU A 46 12.81 6.47 -0.99
N GLN A 47 12.96 5.30 -0.36
CA GLN A 47 13.82 4.25 -0.86
C GLN A 47 13.35 3.69 -2.21
N TYR A 48 12.06 3.55 -2.40
CA TYR A 48 11.50 2.91 -3.60
C TYR A 48 10.81 3.88 -4.55
N GLY A 49 10.91 5.17 -4.30
CA GLY A 49 10.32 6.17 -5.19
C GLY A 49 8.81 6.17 -5.24
N ILE A 50 8.15 5.86 -4.13
CA ILE A 50 6.69 5.88 -4.04
C ILE A 50 6.23 7.32 -3.84
N PRO A 51 5.37 7.86 -4.73
CA PRO A 51 5.04 9.29 -4.71
C PRO A 51 4.24 9.75 -3.48
N GLN A 52 3.41 8.88 -2.91
CA GLN A 52 2.47 9.29 -1.88
C GLN A 52 2.46 8.36 -0.69
N HIS A 53 2.21 8.93 0.47
CA HIS A 53 2.04 8.20 1.72
C HIS A 53 0.86 8.79 2.48
N THR A 54 0.05 7.94 3.11
CA THR A 54 -1.04 8.39 3.95
C THR A 54 -1.24 7.45 5.15
N THR A 55 -1.88 7.95 6.19
CA THR A 55 -2.34 7.13 7.30
C THR A 55 -3.86 6.91 7.23
N ASN A 56 -4.49 7.42 6.18
CA ASN A 56 -5.94 7.31 5.98
C ASN A 56 -6.23 6.37 4.81
N TYR A 57 -6.80 5.21 5.11
CA TYR A 57 -7.09 4.19 4.12
C TYR A 57 -8.07 4.67 3.03
N PHE A 58 -9.06 5.45 3.40
CA PHE A 58 -10.03 5.97 2.43
C PHE A 58 -9.37 6.90 1.41
N GLU A 59 -8.38 7.66 1.86
CA GLU A 59 -7.60 8.52 0.99
C GLU A 59 -6.78 7.69 0.00
N LEU A 60 -6.16 6.60 0.48
CA LEU A 60 -5.43 5.67 -0.36
C LEU A 60 -6.32 5.13 -1.48
N LEU A 61 -7.54 4.72 -1.16
CA LEU A 61 -8.48 4.17 -2.14
C LEU A 61 -8.82 5.14 -3.26
N GLN A 62 -8.77 6.44 -3.00
CA GLN A 62 -9.05 7.45 -4.01
C GLN A 62 -7.91 7.62 -5.02
N TRP A 63 -6.69 7.27 -4.62
CA TRP A 63 -5.50 7.51 -5.42
C TRP A 63 -5.11 6.35 -6.32
N VAL A 64 -5.67 5.16 -6.11
CA VAL A 64 -5.18 3.93 -6.74
C VAL A 64 -6.29 3.13 -7.39
N ASP A 65 -5.89 2.20 -8.25
CA ASP A 65 -6.83 1.30 -8.96
C ASP A 65 -6.91 -0.06 -8.28
N VAL A 66 -5.81 -0.50 -7.66
CA VAL A 66 -5.67 -1.82 -7.06
C VAL A 66 -5.03 -1.68 -5.68
N ILE A 67 -5.42 -2.53 -4.75
CA ILE A 67 -4.91 -2.53 -3.39
C ILE A 67 -4.22 -3.85 -3.06
N TYR A 68 -3.01 -3.78 -2.50
CA TYR A 68 -2.33 -4.91 -1.88
C TYR A 68 -2.49 -4.79 -0.37
N LEU A 69 -3.16 -5.77 0.24
CA LEU A 69 -3.44 -5.75 1.67
C LEU A 69 -2.40 -6.59 2.42
N ALA A 70 -1.48 -5.91 3.09
CA ALA A 70 -0.42 -6.54 3.89
C ALA A 70 -0.67 -6.30 5.38
N VAL A 71 -1.82 -6.75 5.86
CA VAL A 71 -2.24 -6.60 7.25
C VAL A 71 -2.58 -7.96 7.85
N PRO A 72 -2.64 -8.09 9.22
CA PRO A 72 -3.02 -9.34 9.86
C PRO A 72 -4.38 -9.85 9.39
N ASN A 73 -4.56 -11.17 9.40
CA ASN A 73 -5.74 -11.84 8.85
C ASN A 73 -7.08 -11.29 9.36
N LEU A 74 -7.17 -10.95 10.63
CA LEU A 74 -8.41 -10.42 11.21
C LEU A 74 -8.79 -9.06 10.65
N GLN A 75 -7.79 -8.26 10.28
CA GLN A 75 -8.02 -6.94 9.68
C GLN A 75 -8.19 -7.04 8.18
N HIS A 76 -7.66 -8.09 7.56
CA HIS A 76 -7.68 -8.28 6.12
C HIS A 76 -9.10 -8.26 5.56
N TYR A 77 -10.01 -8.99 6.19
CA TYR A 77 -11.41 -9.03 5.77
C TYR A 77 -12.05 -7.64 5.79
N ARG A 78 -11.83 -6.89 6.86
CA ARG A 78 -12.39 -5.55 7.01
C ARG A 78 -11.95 -4.61 5.89
N TYR A 79 -10.64 -4.57 5.64
CA TYR A 79 -10.08 -3.69 4.62
C TYR A 79 -10.44 -4.16 3.21
N ALA A 80 -10.50 -5.46 2.97
CA ALA A 80 -10.92 -6.00 1.68
C ALA A 80 -12.35 -5.61 1.36
N LYS A 81 -13.25 -5.68 2.34
CA LYS A 81 -14.65 -5.29 2.17
C LYS A 81 -14.76 -3.82 1.75
N VAL A 82 -14.05 -2.94 2.43
CA VAL A 82 -14.06 -1.51 2.11
C VAL A 82 -13.51 -1.27 0.70
N ALA A 83 -12.43 -1.97 0.32
CA ALA A 83 -11.86 -1.83 -1.02
C ALA A 83 -12.84 -2.26 -2.10
N LEU A 84 -13.52 -3.39 -1.91
CA LEU A 84 -14.52 -3.88 -2.87
C LEU A 84 -15.70 -2.93 -3.00
N GLU A 85 -16.14 -2.33 -1.90
CA GLU A 85 -17.20 -1.33 -1.93
C GLU A 85 -16.80 -0.08 -2.69
N ALA A 86 -15.50 0.22 -2.72
CA ALA A 86 -14.94 1.34 -3.48
C ALA A 86 -14.60 0.97 -4.93
N GLY A 87 -14.88 -0.26 -5.36
CA GLY A 87 -14.64 -0.70 -6.72
C GLY A 87 -13.19 -1.10 -7.01
N LYS A 88 -12.45 -1.47 -5.98
CA LYS A 88 -11.03 -1.89 -6.14
C LYS A 88 -10.91 -3.44 -6.07
#